data_fcd8fb67b9735e3988a76616cfeb9c85
#
_entry.id   fcd8fb67b9735e3988a76616cfeb9c85
#
_cell.length_a   1.000
_cell.length_b   1.000
_cell.length_c   1.000
_cell.angle_alpha   90.00
_cell.angle_beta   90.00
_cell.angle_gamma   90.00
#
_symmetry.space_group_name_H-M   'P 1'
#
loop_
_entity.id
_entity.type
_entity.pdbx_description
1 polymer ?
#
loop_
_entity_poly.entity_id
_entity_poly.type
_entity_poly.pdbx_seq_one_letter_code
_entity_poly.pdbx_strand_id
1 'polypeptide(L)'
;MEKNKKGFDWSVLLGAAFLMATSAIGPGFLTQTTVFTGKLMASFGFVILMSIILDIGAQLNVWRVIGISGKRGQDIANMVLPGLGHFVAALIVMGGLAFNIGNVAGAGLGLNVIFGIDAITGACISAAIAVGVFLIKEAGKAMDKVAQIAGVLMIFVTIYIAITSHPPVGEAVLKTFAPDTIDMMAIVTLVGGTVGGYITFSGGHRLIDAGVTGIEALPQISRSSVIGVTATGIMRVVLFLATLGVLSAGMTLDPANPPASVFKLAAGDLGYKFFGVVMWAAAITSVIGAAYTSVSFLRSFSPVIEKNYRWFIIAFIVFSTMVFAVVGQPVKILVLVGTLNGLILPITLGVMLVAAYNKKIVGEYKHPVWMAVFGAIVVVMTAYMGYITLTTQLGKLFA
;
A
#
# COMPACT_ATOMS: atom_id res chain seq x y z
N MET A 1 20.31 36.17 -18.39
CA MET A 1 19.25 35.31 -17.85
C MET A 1 19.92 34.25 -16.98
N GLU A 2 20.06 34.53 -15.69
CA GLU A 2 20.62 33.57 -14.72
C GLU A 2 19.62 32.43 -14.53
N LYS A 3 20.05 31.22 -14.92
CA LYS A 3 19.37 29.99 -14.52
C LYS A 3 19.53 29.81 -13.02
N ASN A 4 18.54 30.22 -12.27
CA ASN A 4 18.38 29.92 -10.86
C ASN A 4 18.44 28.38 -10.69
N LYS A 5 19.60 27.83 -10.42
CA LYS A 5 19.76 26.46 -9.92
C LYS A 5 19.12 26.44 -8.55
N LYS A 6 17.82 26.13 -8.47
CA LYS A 6 17.17 25.80 -7.22
C LYS A 6 17.97 24.68 -6.58
N GLY A 7 18.72 25.00 -5.54
CA GLY A 7 19.45 24.02 -4.77
C GLY A 7 18.53 22.91 -4.30
N PHE A 8 19.06 21.74 -4.13
CA PHE A 8 18.35 20.56 -3.66
C PHE A 8 17.78 20.82 -2.26
N ASP A 9 16.45 20.96 -2.15
CA ASP A 9 15.79 21.22 -0.88
C ASP A 9 15.52 19.89 -0.14
N TRP A 10 16.42 19.56 0.76
CA TRP A 10 16.31 18.37 1.62
C TRP A 10 15.05 18.39 2.49
N SER A 11 14.55 19.56 2.87
CA SER A 11 13.36 19.67 3.73
C SER A 11 12.10 19.21 3.00
N VAL A 12 11.97 19.56 1.72
CA VAL A 12 10.86 19.12 0.85
C VAL A 12 10.94 17.63 0.63
N LEU A 13 12.14 17.08 0.41
CA LEU A 13 12.34 15.65 0.16
C LEU A 13 12.04 14.81 1.41
N LEU A 14 12.56 15.22 2.56
CA LEU A 14 12.29 14.56 3.84
C LEU A 14 10.81 14.68 4.22
N GLY A 15 10.19 15.82 3.97
CA GLY A 15 8.77 16.01 4.17
C GLY A 15 7.92 15.07 3.31
N ALA A 16 8.29 14.91 2.03
CA ALA A 16 7.61 13.96 1.12
C ALA A 16 7.81 12.50 1.55
N ALA A 17 9.04 12.12 1.93
CA ALA A 17 9.35 10.78 2.44
C ALA A 17 8.57 10.46 3.71
N PHE A 18 8.51 11.41 4.64
CA PHE A 18 7.78 11.29 5.89
C PHE A 18 6.26 11.18 5.65
N LEU A 19 5.72 12.00 4.75
CA LEU A 19 4.31 11.93 4.35
C LEU A 19 3.99 10.56 3.71
N MET A 20 4.88 10.02 2.88
CA MET A 20 4.70 8.69 2.29
C MET A 20 4.79 7.59 3.34
N ALA A 21 5.73 7.67 4.27
CA ALA A 21 5.86 6.71 5.36
C ALA A 21 4.59 6.69 6.24
N THR A 22 4.07 7.85 6.62
CA THR A 22 2.83 7.95 7.42
C THR A 22 1.60 7.48 6.62
N SER A 23 1.56 7.72 5.32
CA SER A 23 0.47 7.26 4.45
C SER A 23 0.49 5.74 4.20
N ALA A 24 1.66 5.11 4.26
CA ALA A 24 1.84 3.68 4.09
C ALA A 24 1.42 2.88 5.34
N ILE A 25 1.39 3.52 6.53
CA ILE A 25 0.97 2.88 7.78
C ILE A 25 -0.55 2.77 7.81
N GLY A 26 -1.08 1.90 6.95
CA GLY A 26 -2.49 1.55 6.92
C GLY A 26 -2.77 0.20 7.57
N PRO A 27 -4.05 -0.18 7.71
CA PRO A 27 -4.45 -1.46 8.34
C PRO A 27 -3.78 -2.68 7.72
N GLY A 28 -3.68 -2.73 6.39
CA GLY A 28 -3.02 -3.81 5.65
C GLY A 28 -1.54 -3.93 5.99
N PHE A 29 -0.81 -2.82 5.98
CA PHE A 29 0.62 -2.74 6.31
C PHE A 29 0.89 -3.29 7.72
N LEU A 30 0.13 -2.83 8.71
CA LEU A 30 0.29 -3.23 10.11
C LEU A 30 0.00 -4.73 10.28
N THR A 31 -1.11 -5.20 9.74
CA THR A 31 -1.55 -6.60 9.87
C THR A 31 -0.64 -7.56 9.13
N GLN A 32 -0.28 -7.28 7.88
CA GLN A 32 0.63 -8.13 7.11
C GLN A 32 1.99 -8.27 7.79
N THR A 33 2.57 -7.16 8.27
CA THR A 33 3.86 -7.18 8.95
C THR A 33 3.81 -8.03 10.21
N THR A 34 2.81 -7.87 11.06
CA THR A 34 2.72 -8.63 12.32
C THR A 34 2.37 -10.11 12.11
N VAL A 35 1.45 -10.41 11.19
CA VAL A 35 1.07 -11.79 10.85
C VAL A 35 2.26 -12.56 10.28
N PHE A 36 2.98 -11.98 9.32
CA PHE A 36 4.12 -12.68 8.73
C PHE A 36 5.34 -12.71 9.64
N THR A 37 5.53 -11.73 10.52
CA THR A 37 6.53 -11.86 11.59
C THR A 37 6.20 -13.03 12.51
N GLY A 38 4.94 -13.19 12.91
CA GLY A 38 4.50 -14.34 13.72
C GLY A 38 4.71 -15.70 13.05
N LYS A 39 4.59 -15.74 11.72
CA LYS A 39 4.76 -16.97 10.93
C LYS A 39 6.21 -17.32 10.64
N LEU A 40 7.06 -16.33 10.34
CA LEU A 40 8.41 -16.51 9.79
C LEU A 40 9.52 -16.12 10.77
N MET A 41 9.15 -15.50 11.88
CA MET A 41 10.09 -15.01 12.89
C MET A 41 11.19 -14.15 12.24
N ALA A 42 12.44 -14.33 12.58
CA ALA A 42 13.58 -13.58 12.04
C ALA A 42 13.73 -13.67 10.50
N SER A 43 13.29 -14.79 9.87
CA SER A 43 13.33 -14.97 8.41
C SER A 43 12.42 -14.00 7.66
N PHE A 44 11.48 -13.32 8.32
CA PHE A 44 10.65 -12.28 7.70
C PHE A 44 11.48 -11.08 7.20
N GLY A 45 12.66 -10.82 7.77
CA GLY A 45 13.61 -9.83 7.28
C GLY A 45 13.95 -10.00 5.79
N PHE A 46 14.13 -11.25 5.34
CA PHE A 46 14.35 -11.57 3.91
C PHE A 46 13.17 -11.18 3.04
N VAL A 47 11.95 -11.44 3.50
CA VAL A 47 10.73 -11.07 2.78
C VAL A 47 10.62 -9.54 2.62
N ILE A 48 10.96 -8.80 3.67
CA ILE A 48 11.00 -7.32 3.62
C ILE A 48 12.05 -6.85 2.62
N LEU A 49 13.26 -7.38 2.66
CA LEU A 49 14.34 -7.01 1.75
C LEU A 49 13.94 -7.27 0.29
N MET A 50 13.41 -8.46 0.00
CA MET A 50 12.96 -8.82 -1.34
C MET A 50 11.81 -7.91 -1.81
N SER A 51 10.83 -7.61 -0.93
CA SER A 51 9.76 -6.70 -1.31
C SER A 51 10.28 -5.30 -1.68
N ILE A 52 11.19 -4.72 -0.90
CA ILE A 52 11.77 -3.40 -1.19
C ILE A 52 12.48 -3.38 -2.56
N ILE A 53 13.26 -4.41 -2.87
CA ILE A 53 13.96 -4.52 -4.16
C ILE A 53 12.95 -4.57 -5.30
N LEU A 54 11.95 -5.44 -5.22
CA LEU A 54 10.91 -5.59 -6.24
C LEU A 54 10.06 -4.33 -6.37
N ASP A 55 9.72 -3.69 -5.25
CA ASP A 55 8.94 -2.46 -5.17
C ASP A 55 9.62 -1.29 -5.89
N ILE A 56 10.94 -1.11 -5.67
CA ILE A 56 11.72 -0.08 -6.37
C ILE A 56 11.71 -0.35 -7.88
N GLY A 57 11.94 -1.59 -8.28
CA GLY A 57 11.95 -1.96 -9.70
C GLY A 57 10.60 -1.73 -10.38
N ALA A 58 9.50 -2.08 -9.72
CA ALA A 58 8.16 -1.86 -10.24
C ALA A 58 7.81 -0.37 -10.33
N GLN A 59 7.92 0.35 -9.22
CA GLN A 59 7.45 1.73 -9.13
C GLN A 59 8.26 2.69 -9.98
N LEU A 60 9.58 2.53 -10.07
CA LEU A 60 10.43 3.35 -10.95
C LEU A 60 9.98 3.26 -12.41
N ASN A 61 9.74 2.04 -12.91
CA ASN A 61 9.32 1.85 -14.29
C ASN A 61 7.93 2.48 -14.54
N VAL A 62 6.95 2.15 -13.72
CA VAL A 62 5.57 2.62 -13.89
C VAL A 62 5.48 4.15 -13.78
N TRP A 63 6.08 4.75 -12.75
CA TRP A 63 5.97 6.19 -12.52
C TRP A 63 6.70 7.02 -13.58
N ARG A 64 7.82 6.53 -14.11
CA ARG A 64 8.52 7.21 -15.21
C ARG A 64 7.69 7.22 -16.48
N VAL A 65 7.07 6.09 -16.84
CA VAL A 65 6.22 6.01 -18.04
C VAL A 65 4.98 6.90 -17.90
N ILE A 66 4.30 6.85 -16.77
CA ILE A 66 3.14 7.71 -16.47
C ILE A 66 3.56 9.20 -16.45
N GLY A 67 4.64 9.53 -15.76
CA GLY A 67 5.10 10.91 -15.64
C GLY A 67 5.56 11.51 -16.97
N ILE A 68 6.31 10.75 -17.79
CA ILE A 68 6.74 11.22 -19.12
C ILE A 68 5.57 11.40 -20.05
N SER A 69 4.64 10.44 -20.10
CA SER A 69 3.51 10.51 -21.03
C SER A 69 2.48 11.57 -20.61
N GLY A 70 2.42 11.92 -19.32
CA GLY A 70 1.35 12.74 -18.75
C GLY A 70 -0.03 12.11 -18.91
N LYS A 71 -0.10 10.79 -19.15
CA LYS A 71 -1.34 10.06 -19.42
C LYS A 71 -1.61 9.07 -18.31
N ARG A 72 -2.90 8.80 -18.08
CA ARG A 72 -3.33 7.81 -17.10
C ARG A 72 -3.01 6.39 -17.57
N GLY A 73 -2.80 5.47 -16.63
CA GLY A 73 -2.37 4.11 -16.93
C GLY A 73 -3.27 3.35 -17.90
N GLN A 74 -4.59 3.50 -17.81
CA GLN A 74 -5.54 2.89 -18.73
C GLN A 74 -5.44 3.48 -20.16
N ASP A 75 -5.17 4.79 -20.29
CA ASP A 75 -5.00 5.44 -21.59
C ASP A 75 -3.69 4.97 -22.25
N ILE A 76 -2.62 4.85 -21.46
CA ILE A 76 -1.35 4.27 -21.91
C ILE A 76 -1.56 2.83 -22.41
N ALA A 77 -2.27 2.00 -21.66
CA ALA A 77 -2.56 0.62 -22.03
C ALA A 77 -3.36 0.54 -23.34
N ASN A 78 -4.34 1.42 -23.56
CA ASN A 78 -5.08 1.51 -24.82
C ASN A 78 -4.21 1.98 -26.01
N MET A 79 -3.17 2.78 -25.76
CA MET A 79 -2.20 3.16 -26.81
C MET A 79 -1.23 2.03 -27.13
N VAL A 80 -0.99 1.08 -26.21
CA VAL A 80 -0.20 -0.14 -26.46
C VAL A 80 -1.01 -1.10 -27.32
N LEU A 81 -2.26 -1.37 -26.91
CA LEU A 81 -3.18 -2.23 -27.64
C LEU A 81 -4.62 -1.72 -27.41
N PRO A 82 -5.39 -1.42 -28.47
CA PRO A 82 -6.78 -1.03 -28.34
C PRO A 82 -7.60 -2.05 -27.52
N GLY A 83 -8.34 -1.56 -26.52
CA GLY A 83 -9.12 -2.39 -25.60
C GLY A 83 -8.36 -2.82 -24.32
N LEU A 84 -7.04 -2.86 -24.34
CA LEU A 84 -6.23 -3.26 -23.17
C LEU A 84 -6.43 -2.33 -21.98
N GLY A 85 -6.72 -1.04 -22.22
CA GLY A 85 -6.99 -0.09 -21.15
C GLY A 85 -8.22 -0.42 -20.32
N HIS A 86 -9.27 -1.00 -20.91
CA HIS A 86 -10.45 -1.46 -20.16
C HIS A 86 -10.09 -2.62 -19.24
N PHE A 87 -9.29 -3.57 -19.73
CA PHE A 87 -8.82 -4.71 -18.95
C PHE A 87 -7.92 -4.25 -17.78
N VAL A 88 -6.94 -3.37 -18.05
CA VAL A 88 -6.08 -2.81 -17.02
C VAL A 88 -6.88 -2.02 -15.98
N ALA A 89 -7.84 -1.21 -16.41
CA ALA A 89 -8.71 -0.47 -15.50
C ALA A 89 -9.54 -1.42 -14.63
N ALA A 90 -10.11 -2.50 -15.20
CA ALA A 90 -10.84 -3.50 -14.44
C ALA A 90 -9.98 -4.15 -13.36
N LEU A 91 -8.74 -4.56 -13.69
CA LEU A 91 -7.79 -5.13 -12.73
C LEU A 91 -7.47 -4.13 -11.60
N ILE A 92 -7.19 -2.86 -11.95
CA ILE A 92 -6.85 -1.83 -10.97
C ILE A 92 -8.04 -1.51 -10.07
N VAL A 93 -9.26 -1.43 -10.63
CA VAL A 93 -10.49 -1.19 -9.85
C VAL A 93 -10.79 -2.37 -8.91
N MET A 94 -10.58 -3.61 -9.35
CA MET A 94 -10.68 -4.79 -8.50
C MET A 94 -9.66 -4.74 -7.35
N GLY A 95 -8.41 -4.38 -7.65
CA GLY A 95 -7.38 -4.17 -6.64
C GLY A 95 -7.76 -3.08 -5.64
N GLY A 96 -8.27 -1.95 -6.12
CA GLY A 96 -8.75 -0.84 -5.30
C GLY A 96 -9.97 -1.23 -4.45
N LEU A 97 -10.89 -2.04 -4.99
CA LEU A 97 -12.02 -2.58 -4.25
C LEU A 97 -11.55 -3.49 -3.10
N ALA A 98 -10.64 -4.40 -3.40
CA ALA A 98 -10.05 -5.26 -2.39
C ALA A 98 -9.39 -4.42 -1.28
N PHE A 99 -8.58 -3.40 -1.63
CA PHE A 99 -8.00 -2.47 -0.65
C PHE A 99 -9.06 -1.75 0.17
N ASN A 100 -10.15 -1.31 -0.45
CA ASN A 100 -11.19 -0.61 0.27
C ASN A 100 -11.93 -1.51 1.26
N ILE A 101 -12.18 -2.77 0.89
CA ILE A 101 -12.72 -3.78 1.81
C ILE A 101 -11.78 -3.97 3.01
N GLY A 102 -10.46 -4.07 2.76
CA GLY A 102 -9.45 -4.14 3.81
C GLY A 102 -9.41 -2.90 4.70
N ASN A 103 -9.50 -1.70 4.12
CA ASN A 103 -9.51 -0.45 4.89
C ASN A 103 -10.75 -0.35 5.78
N VAL A 104 -11.93 -0.73 5.28
CA VAL A 104 -13.17 -0.81 6.07
C VAL A 104 -13.03 -1.82 7.21
N ALA A 105 -12.44 -3.00 6.94
CA ALA A 105 -12.14 -4.01 7.95
C ALA A 105 -11.20 -3.46 9.04
N GLY A 106 -10.14 -2.75 8.63
CA GLY A 106 -9.20 -2.09 9.53
C GLY A 106 -9.83 -0.99 10.37
N ALA A 107 -10.74 -0.21 9.80
CA ALA A 107 -11.51 0.79 10.56
C ALA A 107 -12.37 0.11 11.63
N GLY A 108 -13.00 -1.02 11.31
CA GLY A 108 -13.74 -1.84 12.26
C GLY A 108 -12.86 -2.35 13.40
N LEU A 109 -11.67 -2.88 13.10
CA LEU A 109 -10.69 -3.30 14.11
C LEU A 109 -10.22 -2.13 14.99
N GLY A 110 -10.03 -0.93 14.40
CA GLY A 110 -9.68 0.27 15.16
C GLY A 110 -10.74 0.63 16.20
N LEU A 111 -12.01 0.68 15.81
CA LEU A 111 -13.13 0.95 16.75
C LEU A 111 -13.32 -0.21 17.76
N ASN A 112 -13.05 -1.44 17.37
CA ASN A 112 -13.05 -2.57 18.32
C ASN A 112 -12.03 -2.33 19.45
N VAL A 113 -10.81 -1.91 19.11
CA VAL A 113 -9.77 -1.60 20.09
C VAL A 113 -10.17 -0.42 20.99
N ILE A 114 -10.77 0.64 20.42
CA ILE A 114 -11.12 1.86 21.18
C ILE A 114 -12.31 1.62 22.11
N PHE A 115 -13.39 1.02 21.60
CA PHE A 115 -14.69 0.95 22.28
C PHE A 115 -15.13 -0.48 22.65
N GLY A 116 -14.44 -1.52 22.19
CA GLY A 116 -14.82 -2.91 22.43
C GLY A 116 -16.03 -3.40 21.61
N ILE A 117 -16.49 -2.63 20.61
CA ILE A 117 -17.56 -3.06 19.71
C ILE A 117 -17.05 -4.07 18.69
N ASP A 118 -17.94 -4.90 18.16
CA ASP A 118 -17.53 -5.87 17.15
C ASP A 118 -17.05 -5.20 15.86
N ALA A 119 -16.13 -5.88 15.13
CA ALA A 119 -15.46 -5.30 13.97
C ALA A 119 -16.41 -4.97 12.82
N ILE A 120 -17.50 -5.73 12.63
CA ILE A 120 -18.48 -5.46 11.56
C ILE A 120 -19.28 -4.20 11.87
N THR A 121 -19.79 -4.09 13.10
CA THR A 121 -20.48 -2.89 13.58
C THR A 121 -19.56 -1.66 13.50
N GLY A 122 -18.30 -1.81 13.95
CA GLY A 122 -17.29 -0.76 13.86
C GLY A 122 -17.02 -0.33 12.41
N ALA A 123 -16.98 -1.27 11.49
CA ALA A 123 -16.81 -1.01 10.06
C ALA A 123 -18.00 -0.24 9.45
N CYS A 124 -19.23 -0.62 9.79
CA CYS A 124 -20.43 0.07 9.31
C CYS A 124 -20.49 1.52 9.82
N ILE A 125 -20.19 1.74 11.10
CA ILE A 125 -20.10 3.09 11.69
C ILE A 125 -19.02 3.90 10.99
N SER A 126 -17.84 3.30 10.79
CA SER A 126 -16.70 3.96 10.13
C SER A 126 -16.99 4.31 8.67
N ALA A 127 -17.70 3.44 7.95
CA ALA A 127 -18.11 3.71 6.58
C ALA A 127 -19.10 4.89 6.50
N ALA A 128 -20.06 4.97 7.41
CA ALA A 128 -20.98 6.11 7.50
C ALA A 128 -20.22 7.42 7.79
N ILE A 129 -19.23 7.38 8.69
CA ILE A 129 -18.35 8.53 8.97
C ILE A 129 -17.52 8.89 7.73
N ALA A 130 -16.94 7.90 7.04
CA ALA A 130 -16.15 8.15 5.82
C ALA A 130 -17.00 8.82 4.72
N VAL A 131 -18.23 8.40 4.53
CA VAL A 131 -19.18 9.05 3.61
C VAL A 131 -19.46 10.48 4.05
N GLY A 132 -19.72 10.72 5.34
CA GLY A 132 -19.93 12.07 5.89
C GLY A 132 -18.70 12.98 5.69
N VAL A 133 -17.52 12.49 6.00
CA VAL A 133 -16.23 13.20 5.79
C VAL A 133 -16.01 13.51 4.30
N PHE A 134 -16.31 12.56 3.41
CA PHE A 134 -16.20 12.77 1.97
C PHE A 134 -17.15 13.87 1.45
N LEU A 135 -18.35 13.95 2.00
CA LEU A 135 -19.35 14.97 1.60
C LEU A 135 -18.98 16.37 2.09
N ILE A 136 -18.21 16.49 3.17
CA ILE A 136 -17.83 17.75 3.80
C ILE A 136 -16.32 17.98 3.58
N LYS A 137 -15.96 18.86 2.64
CA LYS A 137 -14.57 19.09 2.22
C LYS A 137 -13.64 19.50 3.38
N GLU A 138 -14.11 20.31 4.30
CA GLU A 138 -13.37 20.77 5.47
C GLU A 138 -13.11 19.62 6.46
N ALA A 139 -14.08 18.73 6.64
CA ALA A 139 -13.91 17.53 7.45
C ALA A 139 -12.85 16.59 6.87
N GLY A 140 -12.78 16.45 5.54
CA GLY A 140 -11.73 15.68 4.87
C GLY A 140 -10.34 16.21 5.19
N LYS A 141 -10.10 17.53 5.08
CA LYS A 141 -8.83 18.15 5.42
C LYS A 141 -8.45 17.98 6.90
N ALA A 142 -9.43 18.12 7.80
CA ALA A 142 -9.20 17.92 9.22
C ALA A 142 -8.83 16.46 9.51
N MET A 143 -9.50 15.49 8.88
CA MET A 143 -9.22 14.07 9.05
C MET A 143 -7.84 13.69 8.50
N ASP A 144 -7.43 14.23 7.35
CA ASP A 144 -6.08 14.03 6.80
C ASP A 144 -5.02 14.52 7.79
N LYS A 145 -5.23 15.70 8.42
CA LYS A 145 -4.31 16.24 9.42
C LYS A 145 -4.25 15.36 10.68
N VAL A 146 -5.39 14.86 11.16
CA VAL A 146 -5.44 13.92 12.29
C VAL A 146 -4.70 12.64 11.95
N ALA A 147 -4.93 12.06 10.77
CA ALA A 147 -4.25 10.84 10.33
C ALA A 147 -2.72 11.04 10.20
N GLN A 148 -2.27 12.20 9.70
CA GLN A 148 -0.85 12.54 9.63
C GLN A 148 -0.21 12.62 11.03
N ILE A 149 -0.82 13.35 11.96
CA ILE A 149 -0.31 13.48 13.34
C ILE A 149 -0.28 12.10 14.00
N ALA A 150 -1.37 11.33 13.87
CA ALA A 150 -1.46 9.99 14.43
C ALA A 150 -0.41 9.04 13.83
N GLY A 151 -0.15 9.14 12.51
CA GLY A 151 0.90 8.38 11.83
C GLY A 151 2.30 8.72 12.35
N VAL A 152 2.59 10.00 12.57
CA VAL A 152 3.86 10.45 13.18
C VAL A 152 4.04 9.83 14.56
N LEU A 153 3.03 9.96 15.40
CA LEU A 153 3.07 9.41 16.75
C LEU A 153 3.23 7.88 16.72
N MET A 154 2.58 7.19 15.78
CA MET A 154 2.75 5.75 15.58
C MET A 154 4.19 5.37 15.28
N ILE A 155 4.89 6.16 14.44
CA ILE A 155 6.31 5.93 14.15
C ILE A 155 7.12 5.94 15.44
N PHE A 156 6.97 6.97 16.27
CA PHE A 156 7.69 7.08 17.54
C PHE A 156 7.37 5.95 18.51
N VAL A 157 6.08 5.61 18.65
CA VAL A 157 5.66 4.50 19.53
C VAL A 157 6.19 3.16 19.02
N THR A 158 6.18 2.92 17.71
CA THR A 158 6.73 1.69 17.13
C THR A 158 8.24 1.60 17.34
N ILE A 159 8.98 2.70 17.18
CA ILE A 159 10.41 2.76 17.49
C ILE A 159 10.66 2.49 18.98
N TYR A 160 9.89 3.10 19.87
CA TYR A 160 9.96 2.84 21.30
C TYR A 160 9.77 1.36 21.61
N ILE A 161 8.75 0.72 21.05
CA ILE A 161 8.49 -0.71 21.22
C ILE A 161 9.64 -1.54 20.64
N ALA A 162 10.16 -1.21 19.46
CA ALA A 162 11.28 -1.91 18.85
C ALA A 162 12.54 -1.87 19.74
N ILE A 163 12.77 -0.78 20.48
CA ILE A 163 13.91 -0.68 21.40
C ILE A 163 13.62 -1.45 22.70
N THR A 164 12.45 -1.27 23.29
CA THR A 164 12.12 -1.80 24.63
C THR A 164 11.78 -3.29 24.62
N SER A 165 11.37 -3.86 23.48
CA SER A 165 11.11 -5.30 23.36
C SER A 165 12.37 -6.15 23.19
N HIS A 166 13.56 -5.54 23.12
CA HIS A 166 14.85 -6.22 22.99
C HIS A 166 14.88 -7.28 21.90
N PRO A 167 14.54 -6.96 20.63
CA PRO A 167 14.53 -7.94 19.56
C PRO A 167 15.91 -8.56 19.33
N PRO A 168 16.01 -9.82 18.89
CA PRO A 168 17.27 -10.45 18.53
C PRO A 168 17.80 -9.90 17.20
N VAL A 169 18.33 -8.64 17.22
CA VAL A 169 18.75 -7.90 16.02
C VAL A 169 19.81 -8.65 15.22
N GLY A 170 20.78 -9.30 15.89
CA GLY A 170 21.81 -10.09 15.21
C GLY A 170 21.22 -11.24 14.40
N GLU A 171 20.24 -11.96 14.95
CA GLU A 171 19.51 -13.01 14.25
C GLU A 171 18.66 -12.43 13.11
N ALA A 172 17.94 -11.33 13.36
CA ALA A 172 17.15 -10.66 12.34
C ALA A 172 17.99 -10.26 11.12
N VAL A 173 19.19 -9.70 11.34
CA VAL A 173 20.13 -9.36 10.25
C VAL A 173 20.63 -10.63 9.55
N LEU A 174 21.05 -11.65 10.28
CA LEU A 174 21.52 -12.90 9.69
C LEU A 174 20.44 -13.54 8.81
N LYS A 175 19.21 -13.66 9.33
CA LYS A 175 18.08 -14.27 8.61
C LYS A 175 17.53 -13.39 7.48
N THR A 176 17.85 -12.11 7.45
CA THR A 176 17.56 -11.25 6.29
C THR A 176 18.36 -11.68 5.05
N PHE A 177 19.58 -12.23 5.22
CA PHE A 177 20.41 -12.69 4.11
C PHE A 177 20.49 -14.21 3.96
N ALA A 178 20.23 -14.94 5.05
CA ALA A 178 20.22 -16.41 5.08
C ALA A 178 18.95 -16.93 5.81
N PRO A 179 17.76 -16.79 5.19
CA PRO A 179 16.51 -17.19 5.82
C PRO A 179 16.41 -18.71 5.95
N ASP A 180 15.77 -19.20 7.03
CA ASP A 180 15.48 -20.62 7.19
C ASP A 180 14.35 -21.07 6.24
N THR A 181 13.41 -20.16 5.96
CA THR A 181 12.27 -20.43 5.09
C THR A 181 11.98 -19.24 4.19
N ILE A 182 11.60 -19.50 2.94
CA ILE A 182 11.17 -18.50 1.98
C ILE A 182 9.67 -18.69 1.72
N ASP A 183 8.87 -17.69 2.09
CA ASP A 183 7.44 -17.69 1.84
C ASP A 183 7.10 -16.78 0.66
N MET A 184 6.82 -17.40 -0.49
CA MET A 184 6.49 -16.69 -1.72
C MET A 184 5.21 -15.86 -1.60
N MET A 185 4.20 -16.38 -0.87
CA MET A 185 2.96 -15.64 -0.63
C MET A 185 3.23 -14.39 0.21
N ALA A 186 4.09 -14.48 1.23
CA ALA A 186 4.45 -13.31 2.03
C ALA A 186 5.11 -12.22 1.16
N ILE A 187 6.04 -12.60 0.26
CA ILE A 187 6.69 -11.64 -0.66
C ILE A 187 5.65 -10.98 -1.57
N VAL A 188 4.81 -11.78 -2.25
CA VAL A 188 3.74 -11.27 -3.14
C VAL A 188 2.78 -10.35 -2.38
N THR A 189 2.41 -10.74 -1.15
CA THR A 189 1.50 -9.95 -0.31
C THR A 189 2.12 -8.62 0.10
N LEU A 190 3.41 -8.59 0.46
CA LEU A 190 4.08 -7.34 0.80
C LEU A 190 4.22 -6.43 -0.41
N VAL A 191 4.67 -6.96 -1.55
CA VAL A 191 4.77 -6.22 -2.81
C VAL A 191 3.40 -5.66 -3.20
N GLY A 192 2.37 -6.49 -3.13
CA GLY A 192 1.00 -6.07 -3.42
C GLY A 192 0.46 -5.02 -2.46
N GLY A 193 0.85 -5.10 -1.18
CA GLY A 193 0.47 -4.14 -0.14
C GLY A 193 1.23 -2.81 -0.20
N THR A 194 2.35 -2.74 -0.95
CA THR A 194 3.21 -1.54 -1.05
C THR A 194 3.12 -0.88 -2.42
N VAL A 195 3.31 -1.66 -3.50
CA VAL A 195 3.34 -1.16 -4.89
C VAL A 195 2.48 -1.98 -5.83
N GLY A 196 1.61 -2.85 -5.33
CA GLY A 196 0.72 -3.67 -6.12
C GLY A 196 -0.04 -2.89 -7.18
N GLY A 197 -0.64 -3.57 -8.14
CA GLY A 197 -1.22 -2.97 -9.34
C GLY A 197 -2.03 -1.70 -9.09
N TYR A 198 -2.87 -1.66 -8.06
CA TYR A 198 -3.64 -0.48 -7.69
C TYR A 198 -2.76 0.68 -7.14
N ILE A 199 -1.89 0.41 -6.15
CA ILE A 199 -1.18 1.46 -5.40
C ILE A 199 -0.22 2.22 -6.31
N THR A 200 0.57 1.52 -7.11
CA THR A 200 1.54 2.13 -8.03
C THR A 200 0.87 3.07 -9.03
N PHE A 201 -0.27 2.67 -9.60
CA PHE A 201 -1.01 3.51 -10.54
C PHE A 201 -1.69 4.67 -9.84
N SER A 202 -2.25 4.48 -8.65
CA SER A 202 -2.78 5.56 -7.82
C SER A 202 -1.72 6.63 -7.54
N GLY A 203 -0.51 6.23 -7.17
CA GLY A 203 0.62 7.13 -6.98
C GLY A 203 1.03 7.85 -8.26
N GLY A 204 1.13 7.13 -9.38
CA GLY A 204 1.43 7.71 -10.69
C GLY A 204 0.40 8.75 -11.14
N HIS A 205 -0.89 8.50 -10.92
CA HIS A 205 -1.95 9.47 -11.25
C HIS A 205 -1.88 10.73 -10.38
N ARG A 206 -1.48 10.62 -9.11
CA ARG A 206 -1.25 11.79 -8.25
C ARG A 206 -0.12 12.68 -8.77
N LEU A 207 0.91 12.11 -9.41
CA LEU A 207 1.96 12.91 -10.07
C LEU A 207 1.35 13.75 -11.20
N ILE A 208 0.48 13.16 -12.03
CA ILE A 208 -0.22 13.89 -13.11
C ILE A 208 -1.09 15.01 -12.52
N ASP A 209 -1.90 14.70 -11.51
CA ASP A 209 -2.81 15.66 -10.87
C ASP A 209 -2.04 16.81 -10.18
N ALA A 210 -0.80 16.56 -9.75
CA ALA A 210 0.13 17.55 -9.20
C ALA A 210 0.93 18.32 -10.28
N GLY A 211 0.75 18.02 -11.57
CA GLY A 211 1.50 18.63 -12.66
C GLY A 211 2.96 18.19 -12.76
N VAL A 212 3.35 17.10 -12.10
CA VAL A 212 4.73 16.56 -12.10
C VAL A 212 4.87 15.61 -13.28
N THR A 213 5.03 16.18 -14.48
CA THR A 213 5.10 15.44 -15.75
C THR A 213 6.19 15.98 -16.67
N GLY A 214 6.56 15.18 -17.68
CA GLY A 214 7.56 15.54 -18.68
C GLY A 214 8.99 15.17 -18.29
N ILE A 215 9.93 15.40 -19.23
CA ILE A 215 11.33 15.01 -19.10
C ILE A 215 12.03 15.73 -17.93
N GLU A 216 11.70 16.99 -17.72
CA GLU A 216 12.28 17.81 -16.63
C GLU A 216 11.88 17.31 -15.23
N ALA A 217 10.72 16.68 -15.10
CA ALA A 217 10.25 16.11 -13.84
C ALA A 217 10.86 14.73 -13.49
N LEU A 218 11.53 14.06 -14.42
CA LEU A 218 12.07 12.71 -14.22
C LEU A 218 12.98 12.53 -12.99
N PRO A 219 13.91 13.46 -12.68
CA PRO A 219 14.72 13.34 -11.47
C PRO A 219 13.87 13.34 -10.20
N GLN A 220 12.85 14.21 -10.15
CA GLN A 220 11.91 14.29 -9.02
C GLN A 220 11.08 13.02 -8.92
N ILE A 221 10.50 12.55 -10.04
CA ILE A 221 9.70 11.31 -10.09
C ILE A 221 10.50 10.13 -9.58
N SER A 222 11.72 9.94 -10.09
CA SER A 222 12.58 8.82 -9.71
C SER A 222 12.98 8.86 -8.23
N ARG A 223 13.34 10.04 -7.73
CA ARG A 223 13.69 10.22 -6.31
C ARG A 223 12.50 9.97 -5.41
N SER A 224 11.34 10.54 -5.71
CA SER A 224 10.11 10.33 -4.94
C SER A 224 9.72 8.86 -4.89
N SER A 225 9.88 8.13 -6.00
CA SER A 225 9.64 6.69 -6.07
C SER A 225 10.54 5.92 -5.08
N VAL A 226 11.87 6.10 -5.20
CA VAL A 226 12.84 5.35 -4.37
C VAL A 226 12.71 5.73 -2.89
N ILE A 227 12.60 7.03 -2.59
CA ILE A 227 12.48 7.50 -1.19
C ILE A 227 11.20 6.98 -0.55
N GLY A 228 10.08 7.00 -1.28
CA GLY A 228 8.81 6.50 -0.76
C GLY A 228 8.86 5.01 -0.41
N VAL A 229 9.36 4.18 -1.32
CA VAL A 229 9.52 2.74 -1.08
C VAL A 229 10.50 2.49 0.08
N THR A 230 11.64 3.19 0.10
CA THR A 230 12.65 3.03 1.16
C THR A 230 12.10 3.44 2.53
N ALA A 231 11.40 4.57 2.62
CA ALA A 231 10.79 5.05 3.86
C ALA A 231 9.74 4.05 4.40
N THR A 232 8.89 3.53 3.51
CA THR A 232 7.92 2.48 3.85
C THR A 232 8.62 1.21 4.32
N GLY A 233 9.71 0.82 3.64
CA GLY A 233 10.53 -0.34 4.00
C GLY A 233 11.17 -0.19 5.39
N ILE A 234 11.74 0.97 5.70
CA ILE A 234 12.31 1.26 7.03
C ILE A 234 11.24 1.13 8.11
N MET A 235 10.04 1.69 7.89
CA MET A 235 8.94 1.57 8.85
C MET A 235 8.51 0.12 9.05
N ARG A 236 8.54 -0.70 7.99
CA ARG A 236 8.25 -2.12 8.08
C ARG A 236 9.30 -2.87 8.89
N VAL A 237 10.59 -2.53 8.71
CA VAL A 237 11.68 -3.08 9.53
C VAL A 237 11.48 -2.73 11.00
N VAL A 238 11.13 -1.48 11.32
CA VAL A 238 10.90 -1.07 12.72
C VAL A 238 9.73 -1.84 13.34
N LEU A 239 8.60 -1.99 12.63
CA LEU A 239 7.46 -2.75 13.11
C LEU A 239 7.76 -4.26 13.20
N PHE A 240 8.55 -4.79 12.26
CA PHE A 240 9.06 -6.16 12.31
C PHE A 240 9.88 -6.40 13.57
N LEU A 241 10.85 -5.54 13.87
CA LEU A 241 11.67 -5.65 15.05
C LEU A 241 10.85 -5.53 16.35
N ALA A 242 9.90 -4.59 16.40
CA ALA A 242 8.97 -4.46 17.52
C ALA A 242 8.18 -5.75 17.76
N THR A 243 7.64 -6.33 16.68
CA THR A 243 6.87 -7.58 16.75
C THR A 243 7.76 -8.78 17.11
N LEU A 244 8.94 -8.86 16.48
CA LEU A 244 9.91 -9.94 16.74
C LEU A 244 10.37 -9.94 18.20
N GLY A 245 10.62 -8.75 18.77
CA GLY A 245 11.01 -8.64 20.18
C GLY A 245 9.94 -9.16 21.12
N VAL A 246 8.66 -8.79 20.89
CA VAL A 246 7.53 -9.29 21.69
C VAL A 246 7.42 -10.83 21.59
N LEU A 247 7.51 -11.37 20.38
CA LEU A 247 7.44 -12.82 20.16
C LEU A 247 8.63 -13.59 20.74
N SER A 248 9.84 -13.04 20.61
CA SER A 248 11.07 -13.65 21.15
C SER A 248 11.10 -13.64 22.68
N ALA A 249 10.34 -12.76 23.31
CA ALA A 249 10.11 -12.78 24.76
C ALA A 249 9.10 -13.85 25.21
N GLY A 250 8.63 -14.72 24.30
CA GLY A 250 7.68 -15.81 24.58
C GLY A 250 6.21 -15.36 24.68
N MET A 251 5.92 -14.11 24.32
CA MET A 251 4.54 -13.61 24.31
C MET A 251 3.81 -14.04 23.03
N THR A 252 2.51 -14.32 23.15
CA THR A 252 1.66 -14.73 22.02
C THR A 252 0.74 -13.58 21.60
N LEU A 253 0.63 -13.39 20.28
CA LEU A 253 -0.27 -12.38 19.72
C LEU A 253 -1.70 -12.90 19.67
N ASP A 254 -2.66 -12.02 19.94
CA ASP A 254 -4.07 -12.29 19.71
C ASP A 254 -4.35 -12.43 18.20
N PRO A 255 -4.79 -13.59 17.71
CA PRO A 255 -5.04 -13.80 16.28
C PRO A 255 -6.21 -12.94 15.74
N ALA A 256 -7.09 -12.45 16.61
CA ALA A 256 -8.18 -11.57 16.21
C ALA A 256 -7.70 -10.17 15.82
N ASN A 257 -6.58 -9.69 16.40
CA ASN A 257 -5.98 -8.40 16.06
C ASN A 257 -4.47 -8.40 16.40
N PRO A 258 -3.63 -9.11 15.60
CA PRO A 258 -2.20 -9.28 15.90
C PRO A 258 -1.45 -7.96 16.09
N PRO A 259 -1.62 -6.92 15.23
CA PRO A 259 -0.90 -5.68 15.44
C PRO A 259 -1.29 -4.95 16.74
N ALA A 260 -2.58 -4.90 17.09
CA ALA A 260 -3.02 -4.31 18.35
C ALA A 260 -2.43 -5.05 19.57
N SER A 261 -2.30 -6.38 19.45
CA SER A 261 -1.71 -7.23 20.47
C SER A 261 -0.25 -6.88 20.75
N VAL A 262 0.56 -6.58 19.71
CA VAL A 262 1.95 -6.13 19.89
C VAL A 262 2.00 -4.87 20.76
N PHE A 263 1.15 -3.87 20.47
CA PHE A 263 1.13 -2.62 21.23
C PHE A 263 0.61 -2.81 22.66
N LYS A 264 -0.36 -3.71 22.86
CA LYS A 264 -0.87 -4.05 24.18
C LYS A 264 0.19 -4.72 25.05
N LEU A 265 0.87 -5.70 24.50
CA LEU A 265 1.88 -6.49 25.22
C LEU A 265 3.14 -5.67 25.56
N ALA A 266 3.53 -4.76 24.66
CA ALA A 266 4.74 -3.95 24.83
C ALA A 266 4.51 -2.62 25.57
N ALA A 267 3.33 -2.00 25.44
CA ALA A 267 3.04 -0.66 25.99
C ALA A 267 1.73 -0.60 26.80
N GLY A 268 1.18 -1.75 27.18
CA GLY A 268 -0.02 -1.84 28.01
C GLY A 268 -1.28 -1.29 27.36
N ASP A 269 -2.29 -1.02 28.20
CA ASP A 269 -3.60 -0.55 27.72
C ASP A 269 -3.54 0.83 27.03
N LEU A 270 -2.62 1.71 27.45
CA LEU A 270 -2.43 2.99 26.79
C LEU A 270 -1.93 2.82 25.35
N GLY A 271 -0.92 1.96 25.13
CA GLY A 271 -0.42 1.63 23.81
C GLY A 271 -1.49 0.96 22.95
N TYR A 272 -2.29 0.07 23.54
CA TYR A 272 -3.40 -0.59 22.87
C TYR A 272 -4.44 0.42 22.35
N LYS A 273 -4.94 1.29 23.22
CA LYS A 273 -5.94 2.31 22.84
C LYS A 273 -5.39 3.31 21.83
N PHE A 274 -4.16 3.75 22.02
CA PHE A 274 -3.46 4.63 21.07
C PHE A 274 -3.36 3.99 19.67
N PHE A 275 -2.95 2.72 19.60
CA PHE A 275 -2.93 1.96 18.35
C PHE A 275 -4.30 1.97 17.67
N GLY A 276 -5.38 1.72 18.42
CA GLY A 276 -6.74 1.74 17.88
C GLY A 276 -7.11 3.07 17.22
N VAL A 277 -6.77 4.19 17.86
CA VAL A 277 -7.04 5.54 17.30
C VAL A 277 -6.26 5.76 16.00
N VAL A 278 -4.98 5.40 15.98
CA VAL A 278 -4.14 5.56 14.77
C VAL A 278 -4.64 4.68 13.65
N MET A 279 -4.93 3.41 13.93
CA MET A 279 -5.44 2.47 12.93
C MET A 279 -6.77 2.94 12.35
N TRP A 280 -7.69 3.43 13.18
CA TRP A 280 -8.97 3.95 12.73
C TRP A 280 -8.82 5.20 11.86
N ALA A 281 -8.01 6.18 12.30
CA ALA A 281 -7.78 7.41 11.55
C ALA A 281 -7.14 7.14 10.17
N ALA A 282 -6.11 6.28 10.14
CA ALA A 282 -5.47 5.85 8.89
C ALA A 282 -6.44 5.09 7.97
N ALA A 283 -7.29 4.25 8.54
CA ALA A 283 -8.27 3.49 7.77
C ALA A 283 -9.34 4.40 7.13
N ILE A 284 -9.89 5.36 7.85
CA ILE A 284 -10.91 6.29 7.32
C ILE A 284 -10.39 7.08 6.13
N THR A 285 -9.19 7.67 6.23
CA THR A 285 -8.59 8.40 5.11
C THR A 285 -8.29 7.49 3.92
N SER A 286 -7.89 6.25 4.19
CA SER A 286 -7.64 5.24 3.16
C SER A 286 -8.91 4.76 2.48
N VAL A 287 -10.03 4.61 3.20
CA VAL A 287 -11.36 4.28 2.63
C VAL A 287 -11.77 5.32 1.61
N ILE A 288 -11.69 6.60 1.96
CA ILE A 288 -12.04 7.70 1.06
C ILE A 288 -11.09 7.75 -0.13
N GLY A 289 -9.78 7.68 0.12
CA GLY A 289 -8.74 7.76 -0.90
C GLY A 289 -8.82 6.60 -1.90
N ALA A 290 -9.04 5.38 -1.43
CA ALA A 290 -9.16 4.19 -2.28
C ALA A 290 -10.43 4.24 -3.16
N ALA A 291 -11.56 4.63 -2.58
CA ALA A 291 -12.81 4.78 -3.33
C ALA A 291 -12.69 5.87 -4.41
N TYR A 292 -12.17 7.06 -4.05
CA TYR A 292 -11.94 8.15 -4.99
C TYR A 292 -11.04 7.74 -6.15
N THR A 293 -9.90 7.13 -5.84
CA THR A 293 -8.94 6.72 -6.86
C THR A 293 -9.51 5.62 -7.76
N SER A 294 -10.16 4.59 -7.19
CA SER A 294 -10.75 3.49 -7.98
C SER A 294 -11.80 4.01 -8.97
N VAL A 295 -12.70 4.87 -8.51
CA VAL A 295 -13.70 5.48 -9.39
C VAL A 295 -13.05 6.37 -10.46
N SER A 296 -11.92 7.02 -10.16
CA SER A 296 -11.21 7.86 -11.13
C SER A 296 -10.74 7.11 -12.38
N PHE A 297 -10.45 5.80 -12.26
CA PHE A 297 -10.11 4.95 -13.41
C PHE A 297 -11.29 4.67 -14.33
N LEU A 298 -12.50 4.77 -13.83
CA LEU A 298 -13.72 4.50 -14.59
C LEU A 298 -14.28 5.74 -15.28
N ARG A 299 -13.86 6.94 -14.83
CA ARG A 299 -14.41 8.24 -15.35
C ARG A 299 -14.17 8.41 -16.84
N SER A 300 -13.00 8.01 -17.35
CA SER A 300 -12.67 8.14 -18.77
C SER A 300 -13.51 7.24 -19.70
N PHE A 301 -14.20 6.22 -19.17
CA PHE A 301 -14.97 5.29 -19.98
C PHE A 301 -16.47 5.60 -20.05
N SER A 302 -16.98 6.43 -19.15
CA SER A 302 -18.42 6.72 -19.11
C SER A 302 -18.73 8.14 -18.67
N PRO A 303 -19.41 8.93 -19.52
CA PRO A 303 -19.91 10.26 -19.14
C PRO A 303 -20.87 10.23 -17.94
N VAL A 304 -21.57 9.11 -17.74
CA VAL A 304 -22.47 8.92 -16.58
C VAL A 304 -21.66 8.86 -15.29
N ILE A 305 -20.55 8.14 -15.29
CA ILE A 305 -19.65 8.05 -14.12
C ILE A 305 -19.00 9.41 -13.87
N GLU A 306 -18.53 10.09 -14.91
CA GLU A 306 -17.94 11.44 -14.81
C GLU A 306 -18.91 12.42 -14.17
N LYS A 307 -20.16 12.47 -14.66
CA LYS A 307 -21.20 13.39 -14.14
C LYS A 307 -21.61 13.08 -12.71
N ASN A 308 -21.63 11.80 -12.34
CA ASN A 308 -22.15 11.31 -11.05
C ASN A 308 -21.05 10.75 -10.14
N TYR A 309 -19.77 11.08 -10.36
CA TYR A 309 -18.63 10.44 -9.70
C TYR A 309 -18.76 10.40 -8.17
N ARG A 310 -19.37 11.41 -7.54
CA ARG A 310 -19.58 11.46 -6.08
C ARG A 310 -20.44 10.29 -5.58
N TRP A 311 -21.52 9.98 -6.30
CA TRP A 311 -22.41 8.87 -5.96
C TRP A 311 -21.74 7.50 -6.19
N PHE A 312 -20.90 7.39 -7.24
CA PHE A 312 -20.11 6.19 -7.47
C PHE A 312 -19.08 5.95 -6.37
N ILE A 313 -18.45 7.00 -5.81
CA ILE A 313 -17.55 6.88 -4.65
C ILE A 313 -18.32 6.39 -3.42
N ILE A 314 -19.48 6.97 -3.13
CA ILE A 314 -20.32 6.53 -2.00
C ILE A 314 -20.75 5.07 -2.20
N ALA A 315 -21.24 4.73 -3.39
CA ALA A 315 -21.64 3.36 -3.73
C ALA A 315 -20.46 2.38 -3.55
N PHE A 316 -19.25 2.79 -3.93
CA PHE A 316 -18.04 1.99 -3.77
C PHE A 316 -17.70 1.73 -2.29
N ILE A 317 -17.81 2.75 -1.42
CA ILE A 317 -17.62 2.60 0.03
C ILE A 317 -18.69 1.67 0.62
N VAL A 318 -19.96 1.89 0.29
CA VAL A 318 -21.07 1.06 0.77
C VAL A 318 -20.91 -0.39 0.31
N PHE A 319 -20.60 -0.60 -0.96
CA PHE A 319 -20.40 -1.95 -1.51
C PHE A 319 -19.21 -2.67 -0.81
N SER A 320 -18.08 -1.97 -0.63
CA SER A 320 -16.93 -2.51 0.11
C SER A 320 -17.30 -2.94 1.53
N THR A 321 -18.13 -2.13 2.19
CA THR A 321 -18.60 -2.40 3.56
C THR A 321 -19.53 -3.61 3.60
N MET A 322 -20.44 -3.72 2.64
CA MET A 322 -21.34 -4.89 2.53
C MET A 322 -20.53 -6.18 2.31
N VAL A 323 -19.54 -6.15 1.41
CA VAL A 323 -18.67 -7.33 1.18
C VAL A 323 -17.94 -7.71 2.46
N PHE A 324 -17.36 -6.73 3.18
CA PHE A 324 -16.71 -7.02 4.46
C PHE A 324 -17.69 -7.59 5.49
N ALA A 325 -18.89 -7.02 5.62
CA ALA A 325 -19.90 -7.49 6.58
C ALA A 325 -20.32 -8.95 6.34
N VAL A 326 -20.36 -9.39 5.07
CA VAL A 326 -20.65 -10.78 4.71
C VAL A 326 -19.48 -11.71 5.04
N VAL A 327 -18.24 -11.29 4.75
CA VAL A 327 -17.04 -12.12 4.97
C VAL A 327 -16.64 -12.20 6.43
N GLY A 328 -16.68 -11.08 7.16
CA GLY A 328 -16.50 -11.00 8.62
C GLY A 328 -15.13 -11.40 9.18
N GLN A 329 -14.08 -11.53 8.35
CA GLN A 329 -12.74 -11.99 8.77
C GLN A 329 -11.68 -10.92 8.49
N PRO A 330 -11.56 -9.87 9.33
CA PRO A 330 -10.76 -8.69 9.00
C PRO A 330 -9.28 -9.00 8.76
N VAL A 331 -8.65 -9.82 9.58
CA VAL A 331 -7.21 -10.16 9.46
C VAL A 331 -6.94 -10.91 8.16
N LYS A 332 -7.76 -11.92 7.82
CA LYS A 332 -7.62 -12.67 6.55
C LYS A 332 -7.81 -11.75 5.34
N ILE A 333 -8.79 -10.85 5.38
CA ILE A 333 -9.02 -9.87 4.31
C ILE A 333 -7.81 -8.96 4.14
N LEU A 334 -7.24 -8.43 5.23
CA LEU A 334 -6.10 -7.52 5.16
C LEU A 334 -4.83 -8.18 4.57
N VAL A 335 -4.67 -9.50 4.76
CA VAL A 335 -3.61 -10.27 4.09
C VAL A 335 -3.96 -10.52 2.63
N LEU A 336 -5.19 -11.01 2.35
CA LEU A 336 -5.66 -11.35 1.00
C LEU A 336 -5.60 -10.16 0.03
N VAL A 337 -5.93 -8.98 0.50
CA VAL A 337 -5.90 -7.73 -0.30
C VAL A 337 -4.51 -7.45 -0.86
N GLY A 338 -3.46 -7.60 -0.04
CA GLY A 338 -2.08 -7.49 -0.52
C GLY A 338 -1.76 -8.56 -1.56
N THR A 339 -2.12 -9.81 -1.28
CA THR A 339 -1.90 -10.92 -2.21
C THR A 339 -2.54 -10.66 -3.57
N LEU A 340 -3.81 -10.28 -3.62
CA LEU A 340 -4.53 -9.99 -4.87
C LEU A 340 -3.87 -8.86 -5.66
N ASN A 341 -3.47 -7.79 -4.99
CA ASN A 341 -2.77 -6.68 -5.66
C ASN A 341 -1.38 -7.06 -6.16
N GLY A 342 -0.68 -7.97 -5.46
CA GLY A 342 0.57 -8.55 -5.92
C GLY A 342 0.41 -9.37 -7.20
N LEU A 343 -0.71 -10.09 -7.34
CA LEU A 343 -1.04 -10.86 -8.55
C LEU A 343 -1.37 -9.98 -9.77
N ILE A 344 -1.88 -8.78 -9.56
CA ILE A 344 -2.18 -7.81 -10.62
C ILE A 344 -0.89 -7.16 -11.16
N LEU A 345 0.13 -6.98 -10.32
CA LEU A 345 1.34 -6.23 -10.64
C LEU A 345 2.08 -6.72 -11.89
N PRO A 346 2.37 -8.02 -12.09
CA PRO A 346 3.14 -8.45 -13.27
C PRO A 346 2.45 -8.09 -14.58
N ILE A 347 1.13 -8.12 -14.64
CA ILE A 347 0.35 -7.76 -15.83
C ILE A 347 0.48 -6.26 -16.09
N THR A 348 0.21 -5.45 -15.09
CA THR A 348 0.20 -3.99 -15.22
C THR A 348 1.60 -3.42 -15.45
N LEU A 349 2.61 -3.94 -14.76
CA LEU A 349 4.01 -3.57 -15.00
C LEU A 349 4.48 -3.99 -16.40
N GLY A 350 4.12 -5.19 -16.86
CA GLY A 350 4.45 -5.67 -18.20
C GLY A 350 3.92 -4.74 -19.29
N VAL A 351 2.68 -4.29 -19.17
CA VAL A 351 2.08 -3.30 -20.09
C VAL A 351 2.87 -1.98 -20.07
N MET A 352 3.29 -1.50 -18.91
CA MET A 352 4.07 -0.27 -18.79
C MET A 352 5.48 -0.40 -19.38
N LEU A 353 6.12 -1.57 -19.25
CA LEU A 353 7.42 -1.84 -19.87
C LEU A 353 7.34 -1.81 -21.41
N VAL A 354 6.29 -2.36 -22.00
CA VAL A 354 6.04 -2.25 -23.44
C VAL A 354 5.80 -0.79 -23.83
N ALA A 355 5.00 -0.06 -23.05
CA ALA A 355 4.72 1.36 -23.28
C ALA A 355 5.98 2.23 -23.23
N ALA A 356 6.97 1.87 -22.39
CA ALA A 356 8.22 2.60 -22.21
C ALA A 356 9.06 2.72 -23.50
N TYR A 357 8.84 1.84 -24.47
CA TYR A 357 9.54 1.84 -25.79
C TYR A 357 8.63 2.28 -26.95
N ASN A 358 7.40 2.65 -26.68
CA ASN A 358 6.49 3.15 -27.70
C ASN A 358 6.59 4.67 -27.85
N LYS A 359 7.23 5.14 -28.95
CA LYS A 359 7.41 6.58 -29.24
C LYS A 359 6.11 7.38 -29.25
N LYS A 360 4.97 6.80 -29.61
CA LYS A 360 3.67 7.47 -29.56
C LYS A 360 3.22 7.79 -28.13
N ILE A 361 3.78 7.09 -27.14
CA ILE A 361 3.44 7.25 -25.72
C ILE A 361 4.46 8.14 -25.02
N VAL A 362 5.76 7.83 -25.19
CA VAL A 362 6.85 8.49 -24.44
C VAL A 362 7.64 9.52 -25.25
N GLY A 363 7.27 9.76 -26.51
CA GLY A 363 7.95 10.73 -27.40
C GLY A 363 9.40 10.36 -27.62
N GLU A 364 10.30 11.34 -27.48
CA GLU A 364 11.76 11.18 -27.63
C GLU A 364 12.46 10.65 -26.36
N TYR A 365 11.71 10.33 -25.31
CA TYR A 365 12.28 9.76 -24.09
C TYR A 365 12.88 8.38 -24.36
N LYS A 366 14.13 8.20 -23.93
CA LYS A 366 14.84 6.92 -23.99
C LYS A 366 14.81 6.27 -22.62
N HIS A 367 14.00 5.22 -22.47
CA HIS A 367 13.94 4.46 -21.22
C HIS A 367 15.25 3.72 -21.00
N PRO A 368 15.89 3.83 -19.79
CA PRO A 368 17.16 3.15 -19.52
C PRO A 368 17.00 1.63 -19.59
N VAL A 369 17.87 0.97 -20.38
CA VAL A 369 17.83 -0.49 -20.60
C VAL A 369 17.95 -1.25 -19.27
N TRP A 370 18.86 -0.84 -18.38
CA TRP A 370 19.00 -1.49 -17.07
C TRP A 370 17.71 -1.46 -16.24
N MET A 371 16.96 -0.38 -16.34
CA MET A 371 15.70 -0.21 -15.63
C MET A 371 14.62 -1.11 -16.21
N ALA A 372 14.56 -1.22 -17.54
CA ALA A 372 13.65 -2.14 -18.21
C ALA A 372 13.96 -3.60 -17.90
N VAL A 373 15.25 -3.97 -17.90
CA VAL A 373 15.70 -5.32 -17.50
C VAL A 373 15.30 -5.60 -16.03
N PHE A 374 15.54 -4.64 -15.14
CA PHE A 374 15.12 -4.77 -13.75
C PHE A 374 13.59 -4.94 -13.64
N GLY A 375 12.81 -4.11 -14.34
CA GLY A 375 11.36 -4.25 -14.40
C GLY A 375 10.90 -5.61 -14.96
N ALA A 376 11.57 -6.13 -16.01
CA ALA A 376 11.28 -7.45 -16.56
C ALA A 376 11.57 -8.58 -15.55
N ILE A 377 12.66 -8.47 -14.78
CA ILE A 377 12.96 -9.41 -13.70
C ILE A 377 11.83 -9.37 -12.65
N VAL A 378 11.37 -8.16 -12.26
CA VAL A 378 10.26 -8.01 -11.33
C VAL A 378 8.99 -8.68 -11.87
N VAL A 379 8.65 -8.48 -13.16
CA VAL A 379 7.48 -9.15 -13.80
C VAL A 379 7.60 -10.66 -13.70
N VAL A 380 8.75 -11.23 -14.08
CA VAL A 380 8.96 -12.68 -14.07
C VAL A 380 8.89 -13.23 -12.63
N MET A 381 9.57 -12.58 -11.69
CA MET A 381 9.58 -13.01 -10.29
C MET A 381 8.19 -12.93 -9.66
N THR A 382 7.49 -11.81 -9.82
CA THR A 382 6.15 -11.65 -9.24
C THR A 382 5.11 -12.54 -9.91
N ALA A 383 5.21 -12.80 -11.23
CA ALA A 383 4.37 -13.76 -11.93
C ALA A 383 4.61 -15.19 -11.42
N TYR A 384 5.88 -15.61 -11.27
CA TYR A 384 6.24 -16.93 -10.74
C TYR A 384 5.75 -17.12 -9.31
N MET A 385 6.06 -16.16 -8.42
CA MET A 385 5.60 -16.21 -7.02
C MET A 385 4.08 -16.18 -6.94
N GLY A 386 3.42 -15.40 -7.81
CA GLY A 386 1.97 -15.36 -7.94
C GLY A 386 1.39 -16.71 -8.34
N TYR A 387 1.99 -17.38 -9.33
CA TYR A 387 1.59 -18.73 -9.74
C TYR A 387 1.68 -19.74 -8.59
N ILE A 388 2.81 -19.76 -7.88
CA ILE A 388 2.99 -20.62 -6.69
C ILE A 388 1.93 -20.29 -5.62
N THR A 389 1.68 -19.02 -5.36
CA THR A 389 0.67 -18.58 -4.37
C THR A 389 -0.73 -19.09 -4.74
N LEU A 390 -1.13 -18.95 -5.99
CA LEU A 390 -2.43 -19.40 -6.49
C LEU A 390 -2.60 -20.92 -6.39
N THR A 391 -1.58 -21.67 -6.76
CA THR A 391 -1.67 -23.13 -6.87
C THR A 391 -1.48 -23.85 -5.54
N THR A 392 -0.70 -23.30 -4.61
CA THR A 392 -0.29 -24.04 -3.40
C THR A 392 -0.79 -23.43 -2.08
N GLN A 393 -1.09 -22.13 -2.05
CA GLN A 393 -1.33 -21.43 -0.80
C GLN A 393 -2.71 -20.77 -0.71
N LEU A 394 -3.27 -20.30 -1.83
CA LEU A 394 -4.54 -19.56 -1.80
C LEU A 394 -5.70 -20.45 -1.27
N GLY A 395 -5.73 -21.73 -1.62
CA GLY A 395 -6.72 -22.67 -1.09
C GLY A 395 -6.69 -22.82 0.43
N LYS A 396 -5.50 -22.67 1.06
CA LYS A 396 -5.32 -22.77 2.51
C LYS A 396 -5.78 -21.52 3.27
N LEU A 397 -5.92 -20.38 2.59
CA LEU A 397 -6.47 -19.15 3.19
C LEU A 397 -7.98 -19.22 3.40
N PHE A 398 -8.67 -20.06 2.62
CA PHE A 398 -10.12 -20.24 2.67
C PHE A 398 -10.54 -21.52 3.40
N ALA A 399 -9.61 -22.44 3.65
CA ALA A 399 -9.81 -23.59 4.51
C ALA A 399 -9.65 -23.23 6.00
#